data_e506a75d68925c1fdc71c9218356a132
#
_entry.id   e506a75d68925c1fdc71c9218356a132
#
_cell.length_a   1.000
_cell.length_b   1.000
_cell.length_c   1.000
_cell.angle_alpha   90.00
_cell.angle_beta   90.00
_cell.angle_gamma   90.00
#
_symmetry.space_group_name_H-M   'P 1'
#
loop_
_entity.id
_entity.type
_entity.pdbx_description
1 polymer ?
#
loop_
_entity_poly.entity_id
_entity_poly.type
_entity_poly.pdbx_seq_one_letter_code
_entity_poly.pdbx_strand_id
1 'polypeptide(L)'
;VASHDRSGFAFSSDSKYKTGSGAYNDDGTLKQDAVVLYVTKDTAKTVTMTVKTDTNKTTKCDGIQNIIDALQKGKETRPVDIRIIGTVTKNDLDRISSSSEGLQVKGKNAYSDMKLTIEGVGSDACIKDFGILVRNAANVEIRNLSVLNFMDDGISIDTSNCNIWVHNLDIYYGQAGSDSDQKKGDGSIDVKKSQYCTISYNHFFDSGKCGLVDATPADSGYSDYLTYHHNWFDHSDSRHPRIRNGHNIHVYNNYYDGNSKYGVGVTSGSSAFVEANVFENCKYPMMSSLQGSDAKGKGVFSNEKGGMIKAYNNIISGAAGVVYANADSSYEAANAASFDAYLAAERSEQVAGSYKTLSGSTTYSNFDTDVSVDMGVTE
;
A
#
# COMPACT_ATOMS: atom_id res chain seq x y z
N VAL A 1 3.26 -18.47 -10.95
CA VAL A 1 2.91 -17.60 -9.81
C VAL A 1 1.70 -18.20 -9.14
N ALA A 2 1.77 -18.44 -7.84
CA ALA A 2 0.62 -18.94 -7.10
C ALA A 2 -0.56 -17.96 -7.26
N SER A 3 -1.74 -18.49 -7.56
CA SER A 3 -2.94 -17.68 -7.57
C SER A 3 -3.25 -17.33 -6.12
N HIS A 4 -3.00 -16.10 -5.72
CA HIS A 4 -3.43 -15.63 -4.42
C HIS A 4 -4.90 -15.28 -4.43
N ASP A 5 -5.47 -15.35 -3.25
CA ASP A 5 -6.81 -14.90 -3.00
C ASP A 5 -6.97 -13.43 -3.45
N ARG A 6 -7.94 -13.19 -4.30
CA ARG A 6 -8.31 -11.85 -4.77
C ARG A 6 -9.27 -11.22 -3.79
N SER A 7 -8.78 -11.02 -2.58
CA SER A 7 -9.51 -10.36 -1.49
C SER A 7 -9.12 -8.89 -1.41
N GLY A 8 -9.99 -8.11 -0.80
CA GLY A 8 -9.76 -6.71 -0.53
C GLY A 8 -10.38 -5.75 -1.54
N PHE A 9 -10.28 -4.48 -1.20
CA PHE A 9 -11.03 -3.44 -1.90
C PHE A 9 -10.66 -3.25 -3.39
N ALA A 10 -9.49 -3.71 -3.84
CA ALA A 10 -9.16 -3.70 -5.26
C ALA A 10 -10.13 -4.53 -6.12
N PHE A 11 -10.88 -5.44 -5.48
CA PHE A 11 -11.83 -6.34 -6.13
C PHE A 11 -13.28 -6.08 -5.75
N SER A 12 -13.55 -5.03 -4.98
CA SER A 12 -14.89 -4.67 -4.51
C SER A 12 -15.86 -4.52 -5.68
N SER A 13 -17.06 -5.06 -5.52
CA SER A 13 -18.16 -4.89 -6.48
C SER A 13 -18.54 -3.43 -6.68
N ASP A 14 -18.26 -2.58 -5.69
CA ASP A 14 -18.57 -1.15 -5.70
C ASP A 14 -17.49 -0.32 -6.38
N SER A 15 -16.32 -0.91 -6.62
CA SER A 15 -15.25 -0.23 -7.32
C SER A 15 -15.51 -0.08 -8.82
N LYS A 16 -14.84 0.87 -9.44
CA LYS A 16 -15.07 1.22 -10.85
C LYS A 16 -14.87 0.04 -11.81
N TYR A 17 -13.84 -0.77 -11.58
CA TYR A 17 -13.47 -1.87 -12.50
C TYR A 17 -13.67 -3.26 -11.89
N LYS A 18 -13.94 -3.35 -10.60
CA LYS A 18 -14.19 -4.58 -9.84
C LYS A 18 -13.03 -5.59 -9.88
N THR A 19 -11.87 -5.17 -10.32
CA THR A 19 -10.66 -5.98 -10.39
C THR A 19 -9.41 -5.10 -10.43
N GLY A 20 -8.36 -5.54 -9.74
CA GLY A 20 -7.01 -4.99 -9.80
C GLY A 20 -6.01 -5.95 -10.47
N SER A 21 -6.49 -6.98 -11.16
CA SER A 21 -5.65 -8.07 -11.71
C SER A 21 -4.90 -7.70 -13.00
N GLY A 22 -4.94 -6.44 -13.44
CA GLY A 22 -4.15 -5.99 -14.59
C GLY A 22 -4.41 -6.79 -15.86
N ALA A 23 -3.37 -7.48 -16.33
CA ALA A 23 -3.41 -8.32 -17.53
C ALA A 23 -4.02 -9.72 -17.31
N TYR A 24 -4.42 -10.04 -16.08
CA TYR A 24 -4.92 -11.37 -15.71
C TYR A 24 -6.43 -11.38 -15.44
N ASN A 25 -7.05 -12.54 -15.67
CA ASN A 25 -8.40 -12.85 -15.23
C ASN A 25 -8.41 -13.20 -13.74
N ASP A 26 -9.58 -13.22 -13.12
CA ASP A 26 -9.71 -13.51 -11.70
C ASP A 26 -9.36 -14.97 -11.34
N ASP A 27 -9.35 -15.87 -12.31
CA ASP A 27 -8.88 -17.25 -12.16
C ASP A 27 -7.34 -17.39 -12.26
N GLY A 28 -6.61 -16.27 -12.46
CA GLY A 28 -5.17 -16.25 -12.61
C GLY A 28 -4.65 -16.58 -14.00
N THR A 29 -5.52 -16.79 -14.97
CA THR A 29 -5.11 -16.96 -16.36
C THR A 29 -4.86 -15.62 -17.04
N LEU A 30 -3.92 -15.58 -17.98
CA LEU A 30 -3.66 -14.38 -18.76
C LEU A 30 -4.90 -14.04 -19.63
N LYS A 31 -5.28 -12.77 -19.66
CA LYS A 31 -6.39 -12.32 -20.52
C LYS A 31 -6.09 -12.61 -21.98
N GLN A 32 -7.15 -12.91 -22.73
CA GLN A 32 -7.04 -13.06 -24.18
C GLN A 32 -6.45 -11.78 -24.78
N ASP A 33 -5.62 -11.93 -25.81
CA ASP A 33 -4.92 -10.85 -26.52
C ASP A 33 -3.93 -10.04 -25.66
N ALA A 34 -3.60 -10.50 -24.46
CA ALA A 34 -2.57 -9.85 -23.66
C ALA A 34 -1.20 -9.88 -24.36
N VAL A 35 -0.54 -8.74 -24.35
CA VAL A 35 0.82 -8.62 -24.85
C VAL A 35 1.80 -8.87 -23.71
N VAL A 36 2.65 -9.88 -23.87
CA VAL A 36 3.67 -10.21 -22.88
C VAL A 36 5.03 -9.66 -23.33
N LEU A 37 5.66 -8.88 -22.46
CA LEU A 37 6.98 -8.29 -22.69
C LEU A 37 7.98 -8.87 -21.70
N TYR A 38 9.00 -9.53 -22.19
CA TYR A 38 10.09 -10.06 -21.35
C TYR A 38 11.22 -9.05 -21.25
N VAL A 39 11.54 -8.67 -20.03
CA VAL A 39 12.48 -7.59 -19.72
C VAL A 39 13.60 -8.12 -18.86
N THR A 40 14.82 -7.99 -19.36
CA THR A 40 16.08 -8.24 -18.64
C THR A 40 16.89 -6.95 -18.58
N LYS A 41 18.00 -6.94 -17.87
CA LYS A 41 18.97 -5.82 -17.91
C LYS A 41 19.38 -5.44 -19.33
N ASP A 42 19.49 -6.41 -20.21
CA ASP A 42 19.96 -6.21 -21.60
C ASP A 42 18.82 -5.78 -22.55
N THR A 43 17.58 -6.02 -22.18
CA THR A 43 16.42 -5.74 -23.05
C THR A 43 15.52 -4.61 -22.56
N ALA A 44 15.69 -4.12 -21.34
CA ALA A 44 14.85 -3.07 -20.78
C ALA A 44 14.77 -1.80 -21.64
N LYS A 45 15.86 -1.44 -22.34
CA LYS A 45 15.92 -0.31 -23.29
C LYS A 45 15.41 -0.63 -24.68
N THR A 46 15.39 -1.90 -25.06
CA THR A 46 15.20 -2.33 -26.45
C THR A 46 13.96 -3.18 -26.67
N VAL A 47 13.32 -3.65 -25.62
CA VAL A 47 12.04 -4.36 -25.73
C VAL A 47 11.05 -3.49 -26.51
N THR A 48 10.37 -4.10 -27.46
CA THR A 48 9.56 -3.36 -28.43
C THR A 48 8.10 -3.75 -28.35
N MET A 49 7.22 -2.76 -28.41
CA MET A 49 5.80 -2.95 -28.58
C MET A 49 5.24 -1.93 -29.59
N THR A 50 4.42 -2.39 -30.52
CA THR A 50 3.60 -1.49 -31.32
C THR A 50 2.31 -1.18 -30.56
N VAL A 51 2.17 0.06 -30.13
CA VAL A 51 1.07 0.55 -29.31
C VAL A 51 0.11 1.37 -30.15
N LYS A 52 -1.19 1.16 -29.97
CA LYS A 52 -2.20 2.04 -30.56
C LYS A 52 -2.20 3.36 -29.79
N THR A 53 -1.81 4.44 -30.43
CA THR A 53 -1.65 5.75 -29.82
C THR A 53 -2.73 6.75 -30.23
N ASP A 54 -3.50 6.44 -31.29
CA ASP A 54 -4.69 7.19 -31.71
C ASP A 54 -5.66 6.25 -32.45
N THR A 55 -6.82 6.75 -32.82
CA THR A 55 -7.89 5.98 -33.49
C THR A 55 -7.35 5.22 -34.73
N ASN A 56 -6.53 5.88 -35.55
CA ASN A 56 -5.96 5.32 -36.76
C ASN A 56 -4.43 5.33 -36.77
N LYS A 57 -3.80 5.38 -35.59
CA LYS A 57 -2.34 5.45 -35.49
C LYS A 57 -1.81 4.43 -34.48
N THR A 58 -0.81 3.73 -34.93
CA THR A 58 0.05 2.92 -34.06
C THR A 58 1.46 3.49 -34.04
N THR A 59 2.15 3.32 -32.93
CA THR A 59 3.53 3.78 -32.75
C THR A 59 4.36 2.60 -32.26
N LYS A 60 5.47 2.33 -32.94
CA LYS A 60 6.47 1.39 -32.43
C LYS A 60 7.24 2.10 -31.32
N CYS A 61 7.26 1.49 -30.15
CA CYS A 61 7.95 1.97 -28.98
C CYS A 61 9.03 1.00 -28.55
N ASP A 62 10.22 1.50 -28.29
CA ASP A 62 11.35 0.73 -27.79
C ASP A 62 11.67 1.19 -26.37
N GLY A 63 11.83 0.23 -25.44
CA GLY A 63 12.08 0.47 -24.02
C GLY A 63 10.82 0.53 -23.17
N ILE A 64 10.93 0.07 -21.91
CA ILE A 64 9.77 -0.10 -21.01
C ILE A 64 9.05 1.21 -20.76
N GLN A 65 9.76 2.29 -20.42
CA GLN A 65 9.11 3.55 -20.10
C GLN A 65 8.45 4.17 -21.31
N ASN A 66 9.05 4.09 -22.49
CA ASN A 66 8.44 4.58 -23.72
C ASN A 66 7.16 3.81 -24.08
N ILE A 67 7.15 2.50 -23.85
CA ILE A 67 5.94 1.67 -24.03
C ILE A 67 4.85 2.13 -23.06
N ILE A 68 5.14 2.22 -21.78
CA ILE A 68 4.16 2.66 -20.75
C ILE A 68 3.62 4.05 -21.07
N ASP A 69 4.47 4.97 -21.51
CA ASP A 69 4.02 6.31 -21.89
C ASP A 69 3.14 6.32 -23.15
N ALA A 70 3.37 5.41 -24.06
CA ALA A 70 2.47 5.26 -25.19
C ALA A 70 1.09 4.70 -24.76
N LEU A 71 1.06 3.79 -23.78
CA LEU A 71 -0.18 3.29 -23.17
C LEU A 71 -0.98 4.43 -22.50
N GLN A 72 -0.31 5.45 -21.97
CA GLN A 72 -0.95 6.63 -21.39
C GLN A 72 -1.89 7.33 -22.36
N LYS A 73 -1.72 7.19 -23.67
CA LYS A 73 -2.65 7.77 -24.67
C LYS A 73 -4.07 7.19 -24.54
N GLY A 74 -4.22 6.05 -23.87
CA GLY A 74 -5.52 5.43 -23.59
C GLY A 74 -6.25 4.94 -24.83
N LYS A 75 -5.51 4.57 -25.87
CA LYS A 75 -6.04 4.02 -27.14
C LYS A 75 -5.73 2.54 -27.32
N GLU A 76 -4.71 2.04 -26.63
CA GLU A 76 -4.42 0.61 -26.58
C GLU A 76 -5.45 -0.08 -25.68
N THR A 77 -6.02 -1.15 -26.18
CA THR A 77 -7.06 -1.91 -25.45
C THR A 77 -6.60 -3.28 -25.02
N ARG A 78 -5.50 -3.76 -25.58
CA ARG A 78 -4.93 -5.04 -25.17
C ARG A 78 -4.32 -4.92 -23.79
N PRO A 79 -4.53 -5.92 -22.92
CA PRO A 79 -3.80 -5.99 -21.67
C PRO A 79 -2.30 -6.13 -21.92
N VAL A 80 -1.48 -5.63 -21.01
CA VAL A 80 -0.02 -5.70 -21.11
C VAL A 80 0.56 -6.32 -19.85
N ASP A 81 1.42 -7.30 -20.04
CA ASP A 81 2.13 -7.99 -18.98
C ASP A 81 3.64 -7.79 -19.16
N ILE A 82 4.27 -7.04 -18.28
CA ILE A 82 5.71 -6.77 -18.26
C ILE A 82 6.37 -7.73 -17.29
N ARG A 83 7.16 -8.65 -17.81
CA ARG A 83 7.83 -9.71 -17.06
C ARG A 83 9.31 -9.40 -16.86
N ILE A 84 9.66 -9.08 -15.62
CA ILE A 84 11.05 -8.82 -15.21
C ILE A 84 11.75 -10.16 -14.95
N ILE A 85 12.92 -10.35 -15.55
CA ILE A 85 13.75 -11.53 -15.40
C ILE A 85 15.12 -11.12 -14.87
N GLY A 86 15.50 -11.66 -13.71
CA GLY A 86 16.73 -11.27 -13.03
C GLY A 86 16.69 -9.82 -12.55
N THR A 87 17.84 -9.22 -12.34
CA THR A 87 17.94 -7.86 -11.82
C THR A 87 17.98 -6.83 -12.94
N VAL A 88 17.06 -5.87 -12.90
CA VAL A 88 17.03 -4.68 -13.76
C VAL A 88 17.32 -3.45 -12.90
N THR A 89 18.35 -2.69 -13.25
CA THR A 89 18.75 -1.49 -12.51
C THR A 89 18.23 -0.21 -13.18
N LYS A 90 18.29 0.89 -12.44
CA LYS A 90 17.99 2.23 -12.97
C LYS A 90 18.73 2.53 -14.28
N ASN A 91 19.97 2.07 -14.40
CA ASN A 91 20.80 2.33 -15.58
C ASN A 91 20.41 1.49 -16.80
N ASP A 92 19.62 0.45 -16.62
CA ASP A 92 19.13 -0.41 -17.68
C ASP A 92 17.82 0.11 -18.31
N LEU A 93 17.17 1.09 -17.67
CA LEU A 93 15.96 1.70 -18.22
C LEU A 93 16.26 2.60 -19.42
N ASP A 94 15.34 2.67 -20.37
CA ASP A 94 15.39 3.60 -21.51
C ASP A 94 15.40 5.05 -21.02
N ARG A 95 14.68 5.36 -19.93
CA ARG A 95 14.73 6.64 -19.24
C ARG A 95 14.10 6.57 -17.85
N ILE A 96 14.41 7.55 -17.03
CA ILE A 96 13.75 7.83 -15.76
C ILE A 96 12.63 8.82 -16.03
N SER A 97 11.39 8.41 -15.83
CA SER A 97 10.21 9.25 -16.07
C SER A 97 9.78 10.01 -14.82
N SER A 98 10.00 9.44 -13.63
CA SER A 98 9.84 10.11 -12.35
C SER A 98 11.21 10.38 -11.75
N SER A 99 11.45 11.63 -11.34
CA SER A 99 12.72 12.01 -10.67
C SER A 99 12.82 11.42 -9.26
N SER A 100 11.70 11.09 -8.65
CA SER A 100 11.63 10.51 -7.30
C SER A 100 11.68 8.99 -7.35
N GLU A 101 10.72 8.35 -8.00
CA GLU A 101 10.60 6.89 -7.96
C GLU A 101 11.37 6.21 -9.10
N GLY A 102 11.28 6.72 -10.31
CA GLY A 102 11.95 6.16 -11.49
C GLY A 102 10.99 5.75 -12.60
N LEU A 103 10.43 4.56 -12.54
CA LEU A 103 9.44 4.09 -13.52
C LEU A 103 8.07 4.70 -13.22
N GLN A 104 7.39 5.25 -14.23
CA GLN A 104 6.08 5.84 -14.05
C GLN A 104 5.00 5.15 -14.89
N VAL A 105 4.01 4.57 -14.21
CA VAL A 105 2.76 4.10 -14.80
C VAL A 105 1.72 5.21 -14.68
N LYS A 106 1.38 5.85 -15.78
CA LYS A 106 0.48 7.00 -15.79
C LYS A 106 -0.70 6.80 -16.73
N GLY A 107 -1.90 7.00 -16.23
CA GLY A 107 -3.10 7.06 -17.05
C GLY A 107 -3.30 8.42 -17.71
N LYS A 108 -4.11 8.49 -18.75
CA LYS A 108 -4.46 9.72 -19.47
C LYS A 108 -5.26 10.68 -18.58
N ASN A 109 -6.21 10.13 -17.87
CA ASN A 109 -7.12 10.83 -16.95
C ASN A 109 -7.21 10.04 -15.66
N ALA A 110 -7.81 10.63 -14.64
CA ALA A 110 -8.13 9.94 -13.40
C ALA A 110 -8.75 8.55 -13.65
N TYR A 111 -8.21 7.55 -12.97
CA TYR A 111 -8.72 6.17 -13.03
C TYR A 111 -8.74 5.57 -14.44
N SER A 112 -7.75 5.86 -15.26
CA SER A 112 -7.63 5.25 -16.60
C SER A 112 -7.37 3.76 -16.51
N ASP A 113 -8.17 2.94 -17.19
CA ASP A 113 -8.02 1.48 -17.24
C ASP A 113 -6.74 1.10 -18.00
N MET A 114 -5.70 0.74 -17.27
CA MET A 114 -4.41 0.39 -17.87
C MET A 114 -4.31 -1.07 -18.27
N LYS A 115 -5.04 -1.95 -17.59
CA LYS A 115 -4.93 -3.41 -17.78
C LYS A 115 -3.48 -3.89 -17.80
N LEU A 116 -2.68 -3.36 -16.88
CA LEU A 116 -1.24 -3.55 -16.84
C LEU A 116 -0.84 -4.40 -15.64
N THR A 117 -0.05 -5.42 -15.89
CA THR A 117 0.68 -6.15 -14.86
C THR A 117 2.18 -5.93 -15.03
N ILE A 118 2.88 -5.68 -13.91
CA ILE A 118 4.33 -5.72 -13.82
C ILE A 118 4.67 -6.85 -12.86
N GLU A 119 5.35 -7.86 -13.35
CA GLU A 119 5.65 -9.03 -12.53
C GLU A 119 7.09 -9.51 -12.70
N GLY A 120 7.59 -10.18 -11.66
CA GLY A 120 8.83 -10.92 -11.71
C GLY A 120 8.61 -12.37 -12.15
N VAL A 121 9.56 -12.91 -12.89
CA VAL A 121 9.62 -14.31 -13.28
C VAL A 121 10.69 -15.02 -12.46
N GLY A 122 10.31 -16.10 -11.81
CA GLY A 122 11.23 -16.82 -10.92
C GLY A 122 11.33 -16.18 -9.54
N SER A 123 12.36 -16.52 -8.79
CA SER A 123 12.59 -16.07 -7.43
C SER A 123 13.68 -14.98 -7.30
N ASP A 124 14.30 -14.61 -8.39
CA ASP A 124 15.44 -13.67 -8.45
C ASP A 124 15.10 -12.37 -9.20
N ALA A 125 13.84 -12.20 -9.59
CA ALA A 125 13.42 -11.00 -10.28
C ALA A 125 13.48 -9.78 -9.34
N CYS A 126 14.20 -8.75 -9.77
CA CYS A 126 14.48 -7.58 -8.94
C CYS A 126 14.54 -6.30 -9.79
N ILE A 127 13.89 -5.25 -9.32
CA ILE A 127 14.18 -3.88 -9.75
C ILE A 127 15.05 -3.21 -8.69
N LYS A 128 16.12 -2.57 -9.12
CA LYS A 128 17.13 -2.01 -8.21
C LYS A 128 17.47 -0.57 -8.55
N ASP A 129 17.64 0.24 -7.51
CA ASP A 129 17.98 1.66 -7.57
C ASP A 129 16.86 2.54 -8.16
N PHE A 130 15.66 2.02 -8.27
CA PHE A 130 14.46 2.76 -8.63
C PHE A 130 13.21 2.07 -8.10
N GLY A 131 12.14 2.83 -7.98
CA GLY A 131 10.81 2.37 -7.62
C GLY A 131 9.81 2.53 -8.76
N ILE A 132 8.53 2.42 -8.45
CA ILE A 132 7.42 2.54 -9.40
C ILE A 132 6.40 3.56 -8.88
N LEU A 133 6.13 4.58 -9.68
CA LEU A 133 5.03 5.52 -9.46
C LEU A 133 3.82 5.14 -10.32
N VAL A 134 2.64 5.04 -9.69
CA VAL A 134 1.36 4.81 -10.35
C VAL A 134 0.49 6.05 -10.17
N ARG A 135 0.02 6.66 -11.26
CA ARG A 135 -0.75 7.90 -11.23
C ARG A 135 -1.87 7.93 -12.26
N ASN A 136 -3.05 8.43 -11.88
CA ASN A 136 -4.22 8.51 -12.74
C ASN A 136 -4.63 7.18 -13.38
N ALA A 137 -4.27 6.07 -12.78
CA ALA A 137 -4.36 4.74 -13.36
C ALA A 137 -5.35 3.85 -12.60
N ALA A 138 -5.82 2.84 -13.27
CA ALA A 138 -6.64 1.80 -12.68
C ALA A 138 -6.33 0.44 -13.28
N ASN A 139 -6.72 -0.60 -12.56
CA ASN A 139 -6.54 -1.99 -12.98
C ASN A 139 -5.06 -2.27 -13.31
N VAL A 140 -4.22 -2.03 -12.29
CA VAL A 140 -2.78 -2.26 -12.32
C VAL A 140 -2.41 -3.26 -11.23
N GLU A 141 -1.69 -4.29 -11.61
CA GLU A 141 -1.15 -5.31 -10.71
C GLU A 141 0.39 -5.24 -10.71
N ILE A 142 0.99 -5.23 -9.53
CA ILE A 142 2.45 -5.31 -9.36
C ILE A 142 2.74 -6.48 -8.43
N ARG A 143 3.50 -7.48 -8.89
CA ARG A 143 3.64 -8.72 -8.14
C ARG A 143 4.95 -9.47 -8.35
N ASN A 144 5.24 -10.39 -7.41
CA ASN A 144 6.33 -11.37 -7.49
C ASN A 144 7.68 -10.76 -7.87
N LEU A 145 8.08 -9.69 -7.17
CA LEU A 145 9.21 -8.86 -7.53
C LEU A 145 9.91 -8.33 -6.29
N SER A 146 11.23 -8.31 -6.29
CA SER A 146 11.98 -7.54 -5.29
C SER A 146 12.13 -6.09 -5.75
N VAL A 147 11.94 -5.15 -4.81
CA VAL A 147 12.17 -3.71 -5.01
C VAL A 147 13.26 -3.29 -4.05
N LEU A 148 14.46 -3.10 -4.59
CA LEU A 148 15.68 -2.93 -3.82
C LEU A 148 16.28 -1.55 -3.98
N ASN A 149 16.66 -0.94 -2.86
CA ASN A 149 17.45 0.29 -2.82
C ASN A 149 16.85 1.42 -3.67
N PHE A 150 15.54 1.54 -3.64
CA PHE A 150 14.76 2.52 -4.43
C PHE A 150 15.18 3.97 -4.13
N MET A 151 14.84 4.90 -5.05
CA MET A 151 15.33 6.29 -5.02
C MET A 151 14.68 7.11 -3.92
N ASP A 152 13.35 7.03 -3.80
CA ASP A 152 12.51 7.76 -2.84
C ASP A 152 11.50 6.75 -2.26
N ASP A 153 10.31 6.60 -2.83
CA ASP A 153 9.40 5.53 -2.48
C ASP A 153 9.67 4.26 -3.33
N GLY A 154 9.48 3.09 -2.73
CA GLY A 154 9.56 1.82 -3.46
C GLY A 154 8.40 1.68 -4.44
N ILE A 155 7.18 1.73 -3.93
CA ILE A 155 5.94 1.81 -4.71
C ILE A 155 5.17 3.03 -4.25
N SER A 156 4.85 3.94 -5.17
CA SER A 156 4.03 5.12 -4.89
C SER A 156 2.75 5.07 -5.71
N ILE A 157 1.61 4.89 -5.04
CA ILE A 157 0.28 4.94 -5.66
C ILE A 157 -0.26 6.34 -5.39
N ASP A 158 0.03 7.28 -6.29
CA ASP A 158 -0.20 8.70 -6.05
C ASP A 158 -1.17 9.32 -7.05
N THR A 159 -2.23 9.85 -6.54
CA THR A 159 -3.25 10.67 -7.20
C THR A 159 -4.12 9.93 -8.22
N SER A 160 -5.40 9.88 -7.91
CA SER A 160 -6.49 9.45 -8.81
C SER A 160 -6.31 8.03 -9.36
N ASN A 161 -5.89 7.10 -8.50
CA ASN A 161 -5.82 5.68 -8.83
C ASN A 161 -6.99 4.91 -8.21
N CYS A 162 -7.39 3.82 -8.84
CA CYS A 162 -8.29 2.83 -8.26
C CYS A 162 -8.02 1.43 -8.81
N ASN A 163 -8.49 0.41 -8.06
CA ASN A 163 -8.27 -0.98 -8.45
C ASN A 163 -6.79 -1.28 -8.73
N ILE A 164 -5.95 -0.98 -7.74
CA ILE A 164 -4.53 -1.27 -7.76
C ILE A 164 -4.25 -2.42 -6.79
N TRP A 165 -3.55 -3.43 -7.25
CA TRP A 165 -3.14 -4.56 -6.43
C TRP A 165 -1.63 -4.72 -6.43
N VAL A 166 -1.03 -4.59 -5.23
CA VAL A 166 0.42 -4.76 -5.01
C VAL A 166 0.62 -5.94 -4.08
N HIS A 167 1.26 -7.00 -4.59
CA HIS A 167 1.35 -8.22 -3.81
C HIS A 167 2.58 -9.08 -4.11
N ASN A 168 2.95 -9.90 -3.13
CA ASN A 168 4.11 -10.80 -3.24
C ASN A 168 5.40 -10.07 -3.63
N LEU A 169 5.64 -8.93 -3.01
CA LEU A 169 6.87 -8.17 -3.17
C LEU A 169 7.76 -8.32 -1.93
N ASP A 170 9.07 -8.32 -2.16
CA ASP A 170 10.08 -8.03 -1.16
C ASP A 170 10.53 -6.57 -1.36
N ILE A 171 10.26 -5.69 -0.40
CA ILE A 171 10.60 -4.26 -0.52
C ILE A 171 11.59 -3.88 0.57
N TYR A 172 12.82 -3.48 0.19
CA TYR A 172 13.90 -3.25 1.14
C TYR A 172 15.04 -2.42 0.56
N TYR A 173 15.88 -1.88 1.44
CA TYR A 173 17.11 -1.19 1.03
C TYR A 173 18.32 -2.13 0.96
N GLY A 174 18.32 -3.22 1.72
CA GLY A 174 19.41 -4.19 1.73
C GLY A 174 20.69 -3.66 2.38
N GLN A 175 20.57 -2.77 3.35
CA GLN A 175 21.70 -2.20 4.08
C GLN A 175 21.46 -2.31 5.59
N ALA A 176 22.47 -2.78 6.30
CA ALA A 176 22.39 -2.90 7.74
C ALA A 176 21.95 -1.60 8.44
N GLY A 177 20.95 -1.68 9.29
CA GLY A 177 20.40 -0.54 10.03
C GLY A 177 19.44 0.33 9.24
N SER A 178 19.03 -0.07 8.04
CA SER A 178 18.01 0.64 7.27
C SER A 178 16.61 0.54 7.88
N ASP A 179 16.39 -0.36 8.82
CA ASP A 179 15.15 -0.40 9.62
C ASP A 179 14.94 0.84 10.49
N SER A 180 15.99 1.55 10.83
CA SER A 180 15.87 2.77 11.60
C SER A 180 15.23 3.89 10.78
N ASP A 181 14.21 4.51 11.38
CA ASP A 181 13.52 5.66 10.81
C ASP A 181 14.50 6.78 10.44
N GLN A 182 14.30 7.41 9.28
CA GLN A 182 15.16 8.46 8.72
C GLN A 182 16.58 8.00 8.33
N LYS A 183 16.89 6.74 8.36
CA LYS A 183 18.22 6.25 8.00
C LYS A 183 18.47 6.32 6.50
N LYS A 184 17.53 5.88 5.70
CA LYS A 184 17.65 5.88 4.25
C LYS A 184 16.29 5.80 3.55
N GLY A 185 16.19 6.49 2.42
CA GLY A 185 15.01 6.47 1.56
C GLY A 185 13.77 7.10 2.20
N ASP A 186 12.63 6.89 1.60
CA ASP A 186 11.33 7.27 2.12
C ASP A 186 10.45 6.03 2.32
N GLY A 187 9.19 6.02 1.89
CA GLY A 187 8.27 4.92 2.12
C GLY A 187 8.55 3.69 1.26
N SER A 188 8.38 2.50 1.81
CA SER A 188 8.39 1.28 0.99
C SER A 188 7.18 1.25 0.07
N ILE A 189 6.00 1.62 0.60
CA ILE A 189 4.77 1.74 -0.18
C ILE A 189 3.91 2.90 0.33
N ASP A 190 3.72 3.92 -0.49
CA ASP A 190 2.86 5.06 -0.19
C ASP A 190 1.59 5.05 -1.04
N VAL A 191 0.47 5.38 -0.43
CA VAL A 191 -0.82 5.51 -1.11
C VAL A 191 -1.39 6.90 -0.83
N LYS A 192 -1.58 7.69 -1.89
CA LYS A 192 -2.03 9.09 -1.78
C LYS A 192 -3.19 9.35 -2.74
N LYS A 193 -4.29 9.93 -2.24
CA LYS A 193 -5.45 10.36 -3.06
C LYS A 193 -5.93 9.26 -4.02
N SER A 194 -6.00 8.05 -3.51
CA SER A 194 -6.33 6.85 -4.28
C SER A 194 -7.36 6.01 -3.52
N GLN A 195 -8.08 5.15 -4.23
CA GLN A 195 -9.15 4.36 -3.64
C GLN A 195 -9.20 2.94 -4.22
N TYR A 196 -9.84 2.05 -3.50
CA TYR A 196 -10.00 0.65 -3.94
C TYR A 196 -8.66 0.01 -4.28
N CYS A 197 -7.70 0.07 -3.35
CA CYS A 197 -6.39 -0.55 -3.51
C CYS A 197 -6.19 -1.66 -2.49
N THR A 198 -5.45 -2.68 -2.87
CA THR A 198 -5.07 -3.80 -1.99
C THR A 198 -3.57 -4.00 -2.00
N ILE A 199 -3.00 -4.06 -0.80
CA ILE A 199 -1.59 -4.34 -0.53
C ILE A 199 -1.53 -5.65 0.26
N SER A 200 -1.01 -6.72 -0.34
CA SER A 200 -1.13 -8.04 0.28
C SER A 200 0.06 -8.97 0.00
N TYR A 201 0.32 -9.87 0.94
CA TYR A 201 1.38 -10.87 0.80
C TYR A 201 2.77 -10.28 0.51
N ASN A 202 3.06 -9.09 1.01
CA ASN A 202 4.36 -8.45 0.84
C ASN A 202 5.22 -8.62 2.09
N HIS A 203 6.53 -8.69 1.90
CA HIS A 203 7.52 -8.63 2.95
C HIS A 203 8.24 -7.29 2.90
N PHE A 204 8.13 -6.53 3.99
CA PHE A 204 8.75 -5.22 4.15
C PHE A 204 9.83 -5.31 5.21
N PHE A 205 11.07 -5.06 4.84
CA PHE A 205 12.21 -5.12 5.75
C PHE A 205 13.30 -4.14 5.34
N ASP A 206 14.31 -3.96 6.18
CA ASP A 206 15.39 -2.99 5.94
C ASP A 206 14.86 -1.63 5.44
N SER A 207 13.76 -1.15 6.06
CA SER A 207 13.13 0.12 5.71
C SER A 207 12.57 0.78 6.98
N GLY A 208 13.02 1.95 7.31
CA GLY A 208 12.64 2.61 8.57
C GLY A 208 11.23 3.20 8.56
N LYS A 209 10.70 3.56 7.39
CA LYS A 209 9.34 4.08 7.18
C LYS A 209 8.65 3.22 6.15
N CYS A 210 7.75 2.35 6.57
CA CYS A 210 7.18 1.37 5.65
C CYS A 210 6.16 1.98 4.69
N GLY A 211 5.06 2.57 5.17
CA GLY A 211 4.00 3.05 4.28
C GLY A 211 3.18 4.21 4.83
N LEU A 212 2.88 5.17 3.98
CA LEU A 212 2.07 6.35 4.29
C LEU A 212 0.76 6.30 3.50
N VAL A 213 -0.34 6.62 4.16
CA VAL A 213 -1.62 6.92 3.49
C VAL A 213 -1.84 8.42 3.62
N ASP A 214 -1.69 9.11 2.50
CA ASP A 214 -1.72 10.55 2.29
C ASP A 214 -0.65 11.36 3.06
N ALA A 215 -0.13 12.37 2.39
CA ALA A 215 1.05 13.09 2.87
C ALA A 215 0.71 14.18 3.89
N THR A 216 -0.42 14.86 3.71
CA THR A 216 -0.81 15.97 4.58
C THR A 216 -2.32 15.99 4.84
N PRO A 217 -2.77 16.46 6.01
CA PRO A 217 -4.20 16.63 6.29
C PRO A 217 -4.88 17.69 5.43
N ALA A 218 -4.09 18.63 4.89
CA ALA A 218 -4.58 19.75 4.09
C ALA A 218 -4.66 19.45 2.60
N ASP A 219 -4.23 18.25 2.19
CA ASP A 219 -4.34 17.85 0.79
C ASP A 219 -5.80 17.80 0.35
N SER A 220 -6.08 18.36 -0.80
CA SER A 220 -7.38 18.26 -1.42
C SER A 220 -7.59 16.82 -1.90
N GLY A 221 -8.43 16.09 -1.23
CA GLY A 221 -8.67 14.68 -1.46
C GLY A 221 -8.06 13.79 -0.38
N TYR A 222 -8.52 12.58 -0.32
CA TYR A 222 -8.12 11.57 0.65
C TYR A 222 -8.12 10.20 -0.01
N SER A 223 -7.46 9.25 0.63
CA SER A 223 -7.54 7.85 0.22
C SER A 223 -8.69 7.16 0.92
N ASP A 224 -9.33 6.21 0.23
CA ASP A 224 -10.49 5.50 0.74
C ASP A 224 -10.52 4.06 0.24
N TYR A 225 -11.14 3.17 1.01
CA TYR A 225 -11.25 1.75 0.65
C TYR A 225 -9.90 1.12 0.29
N LEU A 226 -8.98 1.12 1.27
CA LEU A 226 -7.68 0.46 1.14
C LEU A 226 -7.64 -0.78 2.02
N THR A 227 -7.07 -1.85 1.50
CA THR A 227 -6.84 -3.09 2.23
C THR A 227 -5.36 -3.38 2.36
N TYR A 228 -4.95 -3.73 3.59
CA TYR A 228 -3.62 -4.27 3.90
C TYR A 228 -3.83 -5.64 4.55
N HIS A 229 -3.44 -6.72 3.87
CA HIS A 229 -3.61 -8.05 4.43
C HIS A 229 -2.48 -9.01 4.09
N HIS A 230 -2.22 -9.98 4.99
CA HIS A 230 -1.19 -10.99 4.83
C HIS A 230 0.21 -10.41 4.51
N ASN A 231 0.51 -9.23 5.02
CA ASN A 231 1.84 -8.65 4.89
C ASN A 231 2.68 -8.99 6.11
N TRP A 232 3.97 -9.12 5.90
CA TRP A 232 4.97 -9.20 6.97
C TRP A 232 5.72 -7.89 7.07
N PHE A 233 5.57 -7.20 8.21
CA PHE A 233 6.27 -5.97 8.54
C PHE A 233 7.42 -6.30 9.49
N ASP A 234 8.60 -6.54 8.92
CA ASP A 234 9.74 -7.14 9.57
C ASP A 234 10.71 -6.06 10.05
N HIS A 235 10.73 -5.83 11.36
CA HIS A 235 11.66 -4.98 12.11
C HIS A 235 11.72 -3.49 11.73
N SER A 236 11.02 -3.02 10.73
CA SER A 236 10.98 -1.60 10.40
C SER A 236 10.38 -0.75 11.53
N ASP A 237 10.81 0.51 11.65
CA ASP A 237 10.47 1.35 12.80
C ASP A 237 9.00 1.78 12.84
N SER A 238 8.45 2.26 11.72
CA SER A 238 7.18 2.98 11.73
C SER A 238 6.38 2.87 10.43
N ARG A 239 5.11 3.28 10.48
CA ARG A 239 4.22 3.41 9.33
C ARG A 239 3.81 2.08 8.70
N HIS A 240 2.97 1.30 9.41
CA HIS A 240 2.54 -0.02 8.93
C HIS A 240 0.99 -0.20 8.89
N PRO A 241 0.25 0.66 8.19
CA PRO A 241 0.60 1.96 7.63
C PRO A 241 0.41 3.12 8.62
N ARG A 242 0.96 4.30 8.29
CA ARG A 242 0.53 5.57 8.88
C ARG A 242 -0.59 6.17 8.04
N ILE A 243 -1.77 6.28 8.62
CA ILE A 243 -2.96 6.80 7.95
C ILE A 243 -3.16 8.25 8.39
N ARG A 244 -2.99 9.19 7.47
CA ARG A 244 -2.97 10.61 7.75
C ARG A 244 -4.14 11.39 7.18
N ASN A 245 -4.73 10.89 6.10
CA ASN A 245 -5.95 11.42 5.50
C ASN A 245 -6.64 10.31 4.70
N GLY A 246 -7.24 9.36 5.41
CA GLY A 246 -7.85 8.20 4.79
C GLY A 246 -8.98 7.61 5.62
N HIS A 247 -9.97 7.04 4.94
CA HIS A 247 -11.12 6.41 5.56
C HIS A 247 -11.32 5.00 5.02
N ASN A 248 -12.10 4.19 5.74
CA ASN A 248 -12.39 2.81 5.35
C ASN A 248 -11.12 1.99 5.01
N ILE A 249 -10.11 2.12 5.87
CA ILE A 249 -8.86 1.38 5.72
C ILE A 249 -9.00 0.09 6.52
N HIS A 250 -8.91 -1.05 5.83
CA HIS A 250 -9.04 -2.37 6.43
C HIS A 250 -7.67 -3.05 6.52
N VAL A 251 -7.23 -3.33 7.75
CA VAL A 251 -5.91 -3.91 8.05
C VAL A 251 -6.13 -5.22 8.78
N TYR A 252 -5.90 -6.34 8.11
CA TYR A 252 -6.19 -7.64 8.67
C TYR A 252 -5.18 -8.72 8.26
N ASN A 253 -5.05 -9.74 9.09
CA ASN A 253 -4.18 -10.89 8.83
C ASN A 253 -2.74 -10.52 8.48
N ASN A 254 -2.20 -9.46 9.08
CA ASN A 254 -0.79 -9.10 8.92
C ASN A 254 0.03 -9.57 10.12
N TYR A 255 1.32 -9.79 9.89
CA TYR A 255 2.31 -10.06 10.91
C TYR A 255 3.22 -8.84 11.09
N TYR A 256 3.25 -8.33 12.31
CA TYR A 256 4.06 -7.21 12.75
C TYR A 256 5.15 -7.75 13.67
N ASP A 257 6.39 -7.74 13.21
CA ASP A 257 7.53 -8.37 13.87
C ASP A 257 8.56 -7.31 14.28
N GLY A 258 8.70 -7.09 15.58
CA GLY A 258 9.77 -6.27 16.12
C GLY A 258 9.75 -4.78 15.75
N ASN A 259 8.61 -4.21 15.41
CA ASN A 259 8.51 -2.81 14.98
C ASN A 259 8.79 -1.86 16.15
N SER A 260 9.86 -1.07 16.05
CA SER A 260 10.45 -0.37 17.19
C SER A 260 9.70 0.90 17.63
N LYS A 261 8.86 1.48 16.76
CA LYS A 261 8.05 2.65 17.09
C LYS A 261 6.57 2.32 17.14
N TYR A 262 5.94 2.01 16.02
CA TYR A 262 4.52 1.63 16.02
C TYR A 262 4.15 0.79 14.80
N GLY A 263 3.08 0.04 14.94
CA GLY A 263 2.43 -0.70 13.85
C GLY A 263 1.50 0.21 13.04
N VAL A 264 0.22 0.17 13.30
CA VAL A 264 -0.78 1.03 12.65
C VAL A 264 -0.89 2.36 13.37
N GLY A 265 -0.71 3.47 12.64
CA GLY A 265 -0.87 4.82 13.17
C GLY A 265 -1.97 5.57 12.44
N VAL A 266 -2.89 6.22 13.18
CA VAL A 266 -4.05 6.92 12.59
C VAL A 266 -4.15 8.33 13.15
N THR A 267 -4.14 9.33 12.28
CA THR A 267 -4.23 10.75 12.65
C THR A 267 -5.21 11.51 11.75
N SER A 268 -5.40 12.78 12.05
CA SER A 268 -6.18 13.75 11.25
C SER A 268 -7.62 13.33 10.99
N GLY A 269 -8.22 12.67 11.97
CA GLY A 269 -9.60 12.20 11.88
C GLY A 269 -9.81 11.02 10.91
N SER A 270 -8.74 10.40 10.45
CA SER A 270 -8.81 9.20 9.60
C SER A 270 -9.37 7.99 10.35
N SER A 271 -9.71 6.94 9.67
CA SER A 271 -10.29 5.74 10.25
C SER A 271 -9.70 4.44 9.70
N ALA A 272 -9.46 3.49 10.59
CA ALA A 272 -9.01 2.14 10.24
C ALA A 272 -9.75 1.08 11.05
N PHE A 273 -10.04 -0.03 10.39
CA PHE A 273 -10.47 -1.26 11.03
C PHE A 273 -9.30 -2.23 11.06
N VAL A 274 -8.81 -2.56 12.24
CA VAL A 274 -7.60 -3.35 12.48
C VAL A 274 -8.01 -4.64 13.17
N GLU A 275 -8.02 -5.76 12.46
CA GLU A 275 -8.50 -7.00 13.00
C GLU A 275 -7.68 -8.23 12.59
N ALA A 276 -7.68 -9.24 13.44
CA ALA A 276 -7.04 -10.53 13.18
C ALA A 276 -5.55 -10.43 12.77
N ASN A 277 -4.82 -9.45 13.28
CA ASN A 277 -3.38 -9.31 13.07
C ASN A 277 -2.60 -9.92 14.22
N VAL A 278 -1.36 -10.30 13.95
CA VAL A 278 -0.39 -10.68 14.97
C VAL A 278 0.63 -9.56 15.12
N PHE A 279 0.77 -9.03 16.34
CA PHE A 279 1.79 -8.06 16.73
C PHE A 279 2.73 -8.70 17.73
N GLU A 280 3.95 -8.95 17.33
CA GLU A 280 4.99 -9.53 18.19
C GLU A 280 6.12 -8.54 18.35
N ASN A 281 6.41 -8.19 19.62
CA ASN A 281 7.43 -7.19 19.94
C ASN A 281 7.28 -5.85 19.20
N CYS A 282 6.09 -5.54 18.72
CA CYS A 282 5.74 -4.25 18.17
C CYS A 282 5.50 -3.28 19.32
N LYS A 283 6.28 -2.20 19.41
CA LYS A 283 6.28 -1.33 20.59
C LYS A 283 4.91 -0.73 20.90
N TYR A 284 4.28 -0.16 19.91
CA TYR A 284 2.89 0.32 19.95
C TYR A 284 2.12 -0.26 18.77
N PRO A 285 1.43 -1.38 18.93
CA PRO A 285 0.70 -2.03 17.85
C PRO A 285 -0.25 -1.10 17.09
N MET A 286 -0.98 -0.27 17.84
CA MET A 286 -1.94 0.68 17.28
C MET A 286 -1.76 2.02 17.99
N MET A 287 -1.62 3.09 17.23
CA MET A 287 -1.32 4.41 17.75
C MET A 287 -2.21 5.48 17.13
N SER A 288 -2.83 6.29 17.97
CA SER A 288 -3.55 7.49 17.57
C SER A 288 -3.09 8.65 18.46
N SER A 289 -2.93 9.83 17.91
CA SER A 289 -2.39 10.97 18.64
C SER A 289 -3.12 12.26 18.29
N LEU A 290 -3.34 13.09 19.31
CA LEU A 290 -3.81 14.47 19.18
C LEU A 290 -2.67 15.47 18.97
N GLN A 291 -1.43 15.02 19.17
CA GLN A 291 -0.26 15.88 19.12
C GLN A 291 0.73 15.38 18.07
N GLY A 292 1.54 16.27 17.56
CA GLY A 292 2.48 15.95 16.52
C GLY A 292 3.74 15.23 16.95
N SER A 293 3.97 15.11 18.23
CA SER A 293 5.07 14.28 18.71
C SER A 293 4.63 12.83 18.79
N ASP A 294 5.57 11.95 18.59
CA ASP A 294 5.36 10.54 18.85
C ASP A 294 5.10 10.30 20.34
N ALA A 295 4.94 9.04 20.65
CA ALA A 295 4.98 8.58 22.01
C ALA A 295 6.23 9.12 22.71
N LYS A 296 6.11 10.24 23.37
CA LYS A 296 7.15 10.93 24.16
C LYS A 296 7.98 12.00 23.43
N GLY A 297 7.35 12.69 22.50
CA GLY A 297 7.93 13.89 21.91
C GLY A 297 8.98 13.64 20.83
N LYS A 298 8.92 12.52 20.17
CA LYS A 298 9.88 12.12 19.15
C LYS A 298 9.41 12.33 17.71
N GLY A 299 8.29 12.99 17.48
CA GLY A 299 7.92 13.50 16.18
C GLY A 299 7.42 12.50 15.15
N VAL A 300 6.70 11.47 15.57
CA VAL A 300 6.09 10.51 14.63
C VAL A 300 4.84 11.10 13.98
N PHE A 301 4.07 11.86 14.71
CA PHE A 301 2.88 12.55 14.22
C PHE A 301 3.08 14.07 14.28
N SER A 302 2.83 14.76 13.19
CA SER A 302 3.19 16.17 13.00
C SER A 302 2.12 17.13 13.54
N ASN A 303 1.90 17.19 14.86
CA ASN A 303 0.87 18.02 15.51
C ASN A 303 -0.53 17.83 14.92
N GLU A 304 -0.87 16.58 14.64
CA GLU A 304 -2.15 16.24 14.06
C GLU A 304 -3.09 15.72 15.13
N LYS A 305 -4.35 16.06 14.98
CA LYS A 305 -5.43 15.45 15.74
C LYS A 305 -5.41 13.93 15.52
N GLY A 306 -5.82 13.18 16.53
CA GLY A 306 -5.95 11.73 16.42
C GLY A 306 -7.03 11.30 15.41
N GLY A 307 -7.02 10.04 15.10
CA GLY A 307 -8.03 9.38 14.27
C GLY A 307 -8.69 8.24 15.02
N MET A 308 -9.48 7.47 14.33
CA MET A 308 -10.24 6.36 14.88
C MET A 308 -9.63 5.02 14.47
N ILE A 309 -9.35 4.18 15.45
CA ILE A 309 -8.97 2.79 15.24
C ILE A 309 -10.04 1.90 15.88
N LYS A 310 -10.62 1.03 15.10
CA LYS A 310 -11.47 -0.05 15.57
C LYS A 310 -10.68 -1.34 15.56
N ALA A 311 -10.48 -1.93 16.73
CA ALA A 311 -9.63 -3.10 16.87
C ALA A 311 -10.45 -4.35 17.27
N TYR A 312 -10.14 -5.47 16.66
CA TYR A 312 -10.82 -6.73 16.98
C TYR A 312 -9.93 -7.94 16.70
N ASN A 313 -9.93 -8.86 17.66
CA ASN A 313 -9.33 -10.17 17.51
C ASN A 313 -7.84 -10.16 17.08
N ASN A 314 -7.09 -9.15 17.50
CA ASN A 314 -5.65 -9.11 17.28
C ASN A 314 -4.93 -9.90 18.37
N ILE A 315 -3.84 -10.57 18.02
CA ILE A 315 -2.93 -11.21 18.94
C ILE A 315 -1.77 -10.25 19.21
N ILE A 316 -1.49 -9.95 20.46
CA ILE A 316 -0.49 -8.95 20.83
C ILE A 316 0.42 -9.52 21.91
N SER A 317 1.73 -9.51 21.66
CA SER A 317 2.75 -9.91 22.63
C SER A 317 3.96 -8.96 22.60
N GLY A 318 4.61 -8.77 23.75
CA GLY A 318 5.83 -7.97 23.84
C GLY A 318 5.66 -6.47 23.56
N ALA A 319 4.44 -5.93 23.59
CA ALA A 319 4.18 -4.51 23.39
C ALA A 319 4.51 -3.67 24.63
N ALA A 320 4.98 -2.44 24.44
CA ALA A 320 5.13 -1.46 25.52
C ALA A 320 3.77 -0.85 25.93
N GLY A 321 2.82 -0.81 25.00
CA GLY A 321 1.43 -0.43 25.21
C GLY A 321 0.62 -0.94 24.03
N VAL A 322 -0.61 -1.39 24.28
CA VAL A 322 -1.43 -2.03 23.24
C VAL A 322 -1.98 -0.98 22.28
N VAL A 323 -2.56 0.08 22.81
CA VAL A 323 -2.97 1.27 22.07
C VAL A 323 -2.28 2.46 22.72
N TYR A 324 -1.77 3.34 21.89
CA TYR A 324 -1.18 4.58 22.37
C TYR A 324 -1.92 5.78 21.79
N ALA A 325 -2.35 6.68 22.64
CA ALA A 325 -2.81 8.00 22.24
C ALA A 325 -1.94 9.04 22.94
N ASN A 326 -1.22 9.82 22.19
CA ASN A 326 -0.48 10.97 22.69
C ASN A 326 -1.43 12.16 22.67
N ALA A 327 -2.33 12.20 23.63
CA ALA A 327 -3.24 13.29 23.85
C ALA A 327 -2.69 14.25 24.90
N ASP A 328 -3.39 15.32 25.14
CA ASP A 328 -3.19 16.10 26.34
C ASP A 328 -3.51 15.26 27.59
N SER A 329 -3.23 15.81 28.78
CA SER A 329 -3.43 15.09 30.05
C SER A 329 -4.87 14.72 30.34
N SER A 330 -5.83 15.22 29.58
CA SER A 330 -7.25 14.87 29.71
C SER A 330 -7.58 13.56 29.00
N TYR A 331 -6.68 13.06 28.15
CA TYR A 331 -6.89 11.87 27.37
C TYR A 331 -5.61 11.05 27.19
N GLU A 332 -5.53 9.98 27.91
CA GLU A 332 -4.52 8.96 27.72
C GLU A 332 -5.20 7.62 27.46
N ALA A 333 -4.90 7.01 26.35
CA ALA A 333 -5.39 5.68 26.04
C ALA A 333 -4.59 4.62 26.82
N ALA A 334 -4.54 4.79 28.13
CA ALA A 334 -3.95 3.79 29.01
C ALA A 334 -4.78 2.51 29.09
N ASN A 335 -6.05 2.60 28.75
CA ASN A 335 -6.97 1.48 28.67
C ASN A 335 -7.93 1.65 27.49
N ALA A 336 -8.48 0.53 27.03
CA ALA A 336 -9.37 0.51 25.89
C ALA A 336 -10.65 1.33 26.08
N ALA A 337 -11.21 1.35 27.28
CA ALA A 337 -12.45 2.08 27.54
C ALA A 337 -12.30 3.60 27.36
N SER A 338 -11.19 4.17 27.82
CA SER A 338 -10.90 5.59 27.61
C SER A 338 -10.70 5.92 26.14
N PHE A 339 -10.03 5.04 25.42
CA PHE A 339 -9.80 5.19 23.99
C PHE A 339 -11.10 5.10 23.20
N ASP A 340 -11.94 4.14 23.52
CA ASP A 340 -13.25 3.98 22.89
C ASP A 340 -14.16 5.20 23.11
N ALA A 341 -14.16 5.76 24.32
CA ALA A 341 -14.93 6.97 24.62
C ALA A 341 -14.44 8.18 23.79
N TYR A 342 -13.13 8.30 23.65
CA TYR A 342 -12.54 9.33 22.79
C TYR A 342 -12.94 9.17 21.32
N LEU A 343 -12.82 7.96 20.77
CA LEU A 343 -13.19 7.70 19.39
C LEU A 343 -14.67 8.04 19.14
N ALA A 344 -15.55 7.65 20.05
CA ALA A 344 -16.97 7.96 19.94
C ALA A 344 -17.26 9.47 19.97
N ALA A 345 -16.55 10.23 20.82
CA ALA A 345 -16.70 11.66 20.90
C ALA A 345 -16.19 12.41 19.66
N GLU A 346 -15.05 11.94 19.10
CA GLU A 346 -14.39 12.60 17.97
C GLU A 346 -15.02 12.27 16.62
N ARG A 347 -15.62 11.11 16.51
CA ARG A 347 -16.12 10.56 15.24
C ARG A 347 -17.53 10.01 15.36
N SER A 348 -18.38 10.70 16.11
CA SER A 348 -19.76 10.24 16.36
C SER A 348 -20.55 10.03 15.06
N GLU A 349 -20.28 10.82 14.04
CA GLU A 349 -20.90 10.68 12.74
C GLU A 349 -20.45 9.44 11.96
N GLN A 350 -19.31 8.88 12.33
CA GLN A 350 -18.76 7.67 11.71
C GLN A 350 -18.90 6.43 12.60
N VAL A 351 -19.43 6.59 13.81
CA VAL A 351 -19.63 5.48 14.72
C VAL A 351 -21.12 5.20 14.85
N ALA A 352 -21.59 4.20 14.13
CA ALA A 352 -22.95 3.71 14.25
C ALA A 352 -22.99 2.53 15.21
N GLY A 353 -23.83 2.60 16.23
CA GLY A 353 -23.94 1.55 17.24
C GLY A 353 -22.66 1.36 18.04
N SER A 354 -22.36 0.13 18.36
CA SER A 354 -21.16 -0.23 19.13
C SER A 354 -19.94 -0.36 18.23
N TYR A 355 -18.78 -0.01 18.77
CA TYR A 355 -17.51 -0.28 18.14
C TYR A 355 -16.64 -1.18 18.99
N LYS A 356 -15.63 -1.78 18.40
CA LYS A 356 -14.82 -2.78 19.08
C LYS A 356 -13.76 -2.14 19.93
N THR A 357 -13.62 -2.65 21.14
CA THR A 357 -12.52 -2.33 22.03
C THR A 357 -11.44 -3.39 21.92
N LEU A 358 -10.26 -3.11 22.44
CA LEU A 358 -9.16 -4.09 22.46
C LEU A 358 -9.50 -5.31 23.33
N SER A 359 -10.37 -5.17 24.29
CA SER A 359 -10.79 -6.25 25.20
C SER A 359 -12.13 -6.87 24.86
N GLY A 360 -12.87 -6.28 23.94
CA GLY A 360 -14.22 -6.68 23.62
C GLY A 360 -14.40 -7.19 22.21
N SER A 361 -15.53 -7.82 21.98
CA SER A 361 -15.98 -8.21 20.65
C SER A 361 -17.28 -7.52 20.32
N THR A 362 -17.24 -6.55 19.46
CA THR A 362 -18.42 -5.79 19.07
C THR A 362 -18.51 -5.77 17.57
N THR A 363 -19.69 -5.64 17.05
CA THR A 363 -19.88 -5.48 15.61
C THR A 363 -19.75 -4.01 15.24
N TYR A 364 -19.05 -3.75 14.18
CA TYR A 364 -19.01 -2.43 13.54
C TYR A 364 -19.96 -2.41 12.36
N SER A 365 -20.69 -1.33 12.25
CA SER A 365 -21.62 -1.12 11.16
C SER A 365 -21.28 0.08 10.28
N ASN A 366 -20.28 0.83 10.67
CA ASN A 366 -19.84 2.03 9.96
C ASN A 366 -18.52 1.86 9.20
N PHE A 367 -18.09 0.61 9.01
CA PHE A 367 -16.98 0.26 8.14
C PHE A 367 -17.45 -0.69 7.06
N ASP A 368 -17.13 -0.36 5.84
CA ASP A 368 -17.28 -1.27 4.73
C ASP A 368 -16.05 -2.17 4.66
N THR A 369 -16.28 -3.45 4.82
CA THR A 369 -15.28 -4.48 4.57
C THR A 369 -15.88 -5.43 3.55
N ASP A 370 -15.32 -5.46 2.37
CA ASP A 370 -15.83 -6.28 1.27
C ASP A 370 -15.25 -7.71 1.27
N VAL A 371 -14.58 -8.06 2.35
CA VAL A 371 -13.96 -9.37 2.51
C VAL A 371 -14.41 -10.03 3.81
N SER A 372 -14.47 -11.34 3.79
CA SER A 372 -14.59 -12.16 4.98
C SER A 372 -13.21 -12.32 5.60
N VAL A 373 -13.03 -11.81 6.81
CA VAL A 373 -11.75 -11.90 7.51
C VAL A 373 -11.59 -13.29 8.10
N ASP A 374 -10.49 -13.92 7.84
CA ASP A 374 -10.08 -15.12 8.54
C ASP A 374 -9.68 -14.73 9.96
N MET A 375 -10.57 -15.04 10.89
CA MET A 375 -10.36 -14.75 12.30
C MET A 375 -9.37 -15.70 12.97
N GLY A 376 -8.92 -16.68 12.25
CA GLY A 376 -7.96 -17.68 12.70
C GLY A 376 -6.53 -17.34 12.29
N VAL A 377 -6.20 -16.11 12.00
CA VAL A 377 -4.80 -15.75 11.80
C VAL A 377 -4.03 -16.13 13.00
N THR A 378 -3.33 -17.06 12.77
CA THR A 378 -2.49 -17.63 13.77
C THR A 378 -1.11 -17.70 13.18
N GLU A 379 -0.17 -17.30 13.88
CA GLU A 379 1.19 -17.81 13.75
C GLU A 379 1.87 -17.50 12.41
#